data_f3703d815d1d70ee5c3c93e62b1098ee
#
_entry.id   f3703d815d1d70ee5c3c93e62b1098ee
#
_cell.length_a   1.000
_cell.length_b   1.000
_cell.length_c   1.000
_cell.angle_alpha   90.00
_cell.angle_beta   90.00
_cell.angle_gamma   90.00
#
_symmetry.space_group_name_H-M   'P 1'
#
loop_
_entity.id
_entity.type
_entity.pdbx_description
1 polymer ?
#
loop_
_entity_poly.entity_id
_entity_poly.type
_entity_poly.pdbx_seq_one_letter_code
_entity_poly.pdbx_strand_id
1 'polypeptide(L)'
;GIEWHPSREVYELDPARGVALLRDGGEMPYDLFLAVPVHRAPRVVLESGLTMDGWIAVDSLTFETPYAGVYAIGDVAAVGTPRAGVFAEGHATVAAEHIAARIRGTTSSAQYGGHGICYLEFGDDEVGMVDVTFFGDKRSGELIGPSTELAADKAQFGSSRAMRWFGRDWSAIPA
;
A
#
# COMPACT_ATOMS: atom_id res chain seq x y z
N GLY A 1 -14.28 -2.56 24.18
CA GLY A 1 -13.99 -3.61 23.21
C GLY A 1 -14.44 -3.20 21.82
N ILE A 2 -13.95 -3.91 20.82
CA ILE A 2 -14.35 -3.73 19.41
C ILE A 2 -15.29 -4.88 19.08
N GLU A 3 -16.48 -4.57 18.53
CA GLU A 3 -17.36 -5.58 17.98
C GLU A 3 -16.93 -5.92 16.55
N TRP A 4 -16.86 -7.21 16.25
CA TRP A 4 -16.49 -7.73 14.95
C TRP A 4 -17.70 -8.34 14.24
N HIS A 5 -18.08 -7.79 13.08
CA HIS A 5 -19.21 -8.24 12.27
C HIS A 5 -18.72 -8.75 10.91
N PRO A 6 -18.21 -9.99 10.82
CA PRO A 6 -17.71 -10.53 9.56
C PRO A 6 -18.84 -10.71 8.55
N SER A 7 -18.47 -10.62 7.26
CA SER A 7 -19.38 -10.82 6.13
C SER A 7 -20.55 -9.83 6.04
N ARG A 8 -20.45 -8.69 6.74
CA ARG A 8 -21.41 -7.60 6.62
C ARG A 8 -20.81 -6.47 5.79
N GLU A 9 -21.33 -6.29 4.59
CA GLU A 9 -20.89 -5.25 3.68
C GLU A 9 -21.81 -4.03 3.78
N VAL A 10 -21.21 -2.87 4.09
CA VAL A 10 -21.90 -1.58 3.99
C VAL A 10 -21.92 -1.18 2.52
N TYR A 11 -23.10 -0.89 1.96
CA TYR A 11 -23.23 -0.46 0.59
C TYR A 11 -23.69 0.99 0.41
N GLU A 12 -24.29 1.56 1.45
CA GLU A 12 -24.80 2.93 1.44
C GLU A 12 -24.77 3.52 2.84
N LEU A 13 -24.69 4.83 2.93
CA LEU A 13 -24.84 5.58 4.18
C LEU A 13 -26.10 6.44 4.09
N ASP A 14 -26.87 6.47 5.17
CA ASP A 14 -27.92 7.48 5.39
C ASP A 14 -27.47 8.47 6.47
N PRO A 15 -26.82 9.58 6.09
CA PRO A 15 -26.30 10.55 7.05
C PRO A 15 -27.42 11.28 7.83
N ALA A 16 -28.62 11.37 7.25
CA ALA A 16 -29.77 12.02 7.92
C ALA A 16 -30.24 11.21 9.12
N ARG A 17 -30.14 9.88 9.05
CA ARG A 17 -30.49 8.96 10.13
C ARG A 17 -29.29 8.51 10.97
N GLY A 18 -28.05 8.82 10.51
CA GLY A 18 -26.83 8.34 11.14
C GLY A 18 -26.67 6.81 11.08
N VAL A 19 -27.06 6.18 9.98
CA VAL A 19 -26.99 4.72 9.81
C VAL A 19 -26.27 4.31 8.54
N ALA A 20 -25.53 3.21 8.65
CA ALA A 20 -24.95 2.49 7.54
C ALA A 20 -25.89 1.35 7.12
N LEU A 21 -26.23 1.28 5.83
CA LEU A 21 -27.09 0.26 5.27
C LEU A 21 -26.26 -0.94 4.80
N LEU A 22 -26.67 -2.13 5.21
CA LEU A 22 -25.96 -3.37 4.93
C LEU A 22 -26.62 -4.15 3.80
N ARG A 23 -25.85 -4.88 3.02
CA ARG A 23 -26.37 -5.69 1.90
C ARG A 23 -27.29 -6.83 2.35
N ASP A 24 -27.20 -7.26 3.59
CA ASP A 24 -28.11 -8.26 4.18
C ASP A 24 -29.47 -7.68 4.62
N GLY A 25 -29.71 -6.38 4.38
CA GLY A 25 -30.90 -5.66 4.77
C GLY A 25 -30.86 -5.11 6.21
N GLY A 26 -29.77 -5.30 6.93
CA GLY A 26 -29.56 -4.72 8.24
C GLY A 26 -29.13 -3.25 8.20
N GLU A 27 -29.16 -2.61 9.36
CA GLU A 27 -28.69 -1.24 9.56
C GLU A 27 -27.76 -1.21 10.78
N MET A 28 -26.71 -0.36 10.72
CA MET A 28 -25.81 -0.11 11.84
C MET A 28 -25.74 1.40 12.11
N PRO A 29 -26.07 1.85 13.32
CA PRO A 29 -25.93 3.26 13.69
C PRO A 29 -24.45 3.62 13.82
N TYR A 30 -24.09 4.88 13.49
CA TYR A 30 -22.74 5.41 13.65
C TYR A 30 -22.77 6.89 14.03
N ASP A 31 -21.81 7.29 14.84
CA ASP A 31 -21.47 8.69 15.09
C ASP A 31 -20.32 9.15 14.19
N LEU A 32 -19.38 8.25 13.90
CA LEU A 32 -18.29 8.43 12.95
C LEU A 32 -18.16 7.18 12.09
N PHE A 33 -18.16 7.32 10.78
CA PHE A 33 -17.94 6.23 9.83
C PHE A 33 -16.58 6.37 9.16
N LEU A 34 -15.73 5.37 9.35
CA LEU A 34 -14.42 5.26 8.69
C LEU A 34 -14.43 4.02 7.79
N ALA A 35 -14.07 4.19 6.54
CA ALA A 35 -14.04 3.09 5.58
C ALA A 35 -12.89 3.24 4.58
N VAL A 36 -12.53 2.11 3.99
CA VAL A 36 -11.68 2.07 2.80
C VAL A 36 -12.60 2.15 1.57
N PRO A 37 -12.60 3.26 0.81
CA PRO A 37 -13.46 3.39 -0.36
C PRO A 37 -12.99 2.48 -1.50
N VAL A 38 -13.85 2.30 -2.51
CA VAL A 38 -13.48 1.62 -3.75
C VAL A 38 -12.33 2.38 -4.42
N HIS A 39 -11.21 1.72 -4.59
CA HIS A 39 -10.02 2.31 -5.20
C HIS A 39 -10.25 2.54 -6.70
N ARG A 40 -9.87 3.72 -7.16
CA ARG A 40 -9.90 4.10 -8.59
C ARG A 40 -8.63 4.87 -8.92
N ALA A 41 -8.10 4.68 -10.11
CA ALA A 41 -7.01 5.53 -10.58
C ALA A 41 -7.48 6.99 -10.70
N PRO A 42 -6.59 7.97 -10.48
CA PRO A 42 -6.92 9.38 -10.68
C PRO A 42 -7.40 9.66 -12.11
N ARG A 43 -8.27 10.66 -12.25
CA ARG A 43 -8.88 11.01 -13.54
C ARG A 43 -7.84 11.24 -14.64
N VAL A 44 -6.75 11.94 -14.33
CA VAL A 44 -5.66 12.18 -15.27
C VAL A 44 -5.03 10.87 -15.79
N VAL A 45 -4.95 9.85 -14.95
CA VAL A 45 -4.45 8.53 -15.34
C VAL A 45 -5.45 7.81 -16.25
N LEU A 46 -6.75 7.87 -15.91
CA LEU A 46 -7.81 7.27 -16.74
C LEU A 46 -7.89 7.91 -18.12
N GLU A 47 -7.67 9.23 -18.22
CA GLU A 47 -7.71 10.00 -19.46
C GLU A 47 -6.42 9.94 -20.27
N SER A 48 -5.32 9.41 -19.71
CA SER A 48 -4.00 9.32 -20.37
C SER A 48 -3.95 8.32 -21.55
N GLY A 49 -4.90 7.39 -21.61
CA GLY A 49 -4.87 6.28 -22.57
C GLY A 49 -3.91 5.15 -22.20
N LEU A 50 -3.27 5.19 -21.00
CA LEU A 50 -2.34 4.18 -20.53
C LEU A 50 -3.02 3.05 -19.73
N THR A 51 -4.30 3.19 -19.39
CA THR A 51 -5.00 2.25 -18.52
C THR A 51 -5.61 1.08 -19.28
N MET A 52 -5.54 -0.10 -18.67
CA MET A 52 -6.36 -1.27 -18.95
C MET A 52 -7.15 -1.62 -17.68
N ASP A 53 -8.45 -1.84 -17.79
CA ASP A 53 -9.33 -2.13 -16.65
C ASP A 53 -9.23 -1.12 -15.49
N GLY A 54 -8.97 0.15 -15.82
CA GLY A 54 -8.86 1.25 -14.86
C GLY A 54 -7.50 1.41 -14.18
N TRP A 55 -6.49 0.61 -14.55
CA TRP A 55 -5.13 0.66 -14.00
C TRP A 55 -4.09 0.64 -15.12
N ILE A 56 -2.88 1.13 -14.84
CA ILE A 56 -1.80 1.12 -15.84
C ILE A 56 -1.18 -0.28 -15.86
N ALA A 57 -1.24 -0.94 -17.02
CA ALA A 57 -0.57 -2.22 -17.23
C ALA A 57 0.95 -2.02 -17.24
N VAL A 58 1.66 -2.86 -16.48
CA VAL A 58 3.12 -2.87 -16.39
C VAL A 58 3.67 -4.29 -16.38
N ASP A 59 4.91 -4.44 -16.75
CA ASP A 59 5.68 -5.63 -16.36
C ASP A 59 5.83 -5.63 -14.83
N SER A 60 5.40 -6.70 -14.16
CA SER A 60 5.34 -6.78 -12.70
C SER A 60 6.72 -6.84 -12.03
N LEU A 61 7.77 -7.11 -12.79
CA LEU A 61 9.14 -7.20 -12.27
C LEU A 61 9.94 -5.90 -12.48
N THR A 62 9.63 -5.12 -13.51
CA THR A 62 10.40 -3.93 -13.91
C THR A 62 9.63 -2.64 -13.89
N PHE A 63 8.28 -2.71 -13.87
CA PHE A 63 7.34 -1.57 -13.90
C PHE A 63 7.32 -0.78 -15.20
N GLU A 64 7.97 -1.26 -16.25
CA GLU A 64 7.85 -0.67 -17.57
C GLU A 64 6.45 -0.95 -18.14
N THR A 65 5.84 0.09 -18.75
CA THR A 65 4.58 -0.07 -19.48
C THR A 65 4.85 -0.62 -20.87
N PRO A 66 3.82 -0.97 -21.66
CA PRO A 66 4.00 -1.30 -23.07
C PRO A 66 4.63 -0.20 -23.91
N TYR A 67 4.72 1.01 -23.38
CA TYR A 67 5.37 2.15 -24.04
C TYR A 67 6.81 2.29 -23.55
N ALA A 68 7.77 2.05 -24.43
CA ALA A 68 9.19 2.05 -24.09
C ALA A 68 9.67 3.32 -23.38
N GLY A 69 10.26 3.15 -22.18
CA GLY A 69 10.74 4.24 -21.33
C GLY A 69 9.67 4.93 -20.50
N VAL A 70 8.43 4.43 -20.51
CA VAL A 70 7.34 4.88 -19.64
C VAL A 70 7.15 3.85 -18.53
N TYR A 71 7.23 4.29 -17.28
CA TYR A 71 7.10 3.46 -16.10
C TYR A 71 5.88 3.90 -15.29
N ALA A 72 5.20 2.94 -14.64
CA ALA A 72 4.16 3.24 -13.67
C ALA A 72 4.41 2.46 -12.39
N ILE A 73 4.29 3.14 -11.25
CA ILE A 73 4.60 2.59 -9.93
C ILE A 73 3.50 2.94 -8.92
N GLY A 74 3.51 2.27 -7.78
CA GLY A 74 2.55 2.51 -6.70
C GLY A 74 1.14 2.09 -7.07
N ASP A 75 0.17 2.80 -6.51
CA ASP A 75 -1.24 2.39 -6.51
C ASP A 75 -1.89 2.38 -7.88
N VAL A 76 -1.36 3.11 -8.87
CA VAL A 76 -1.89 3.14 -10.23
C VAL A 76 -1.45 1.96 -11.09
N ALA A 77 -0.40 1.26 -10.70
CA ALA A 77 0.15 0.14 -11.47
C ALA A 77 -0.60 -1.16 -11.20
N ALA A 78 -0.89 -1.91 -12.26
CA ALA A 78 -1.53 -3.22 -12.20
C ALA A 78 -0.50 -4.33 -11.90
N VAL A 79 0.02 -4.40 -10.66
CA VAL A 79 1.12 -5.30 -10.28
C VAL A 79 0.64 -6.59 -9.60
N GLY A 80 -0.53 -6.54 -8.92
CA GLY A 80 -1.05 -7.69 -8.16
C GLY A 80 -0.58 -7.73 -6.69
N THR A 81 0.09 -6.68 -6.20
CA THR A 81 0.34 -6.46 -4.78
C THR A 81 -0.71 -5.54 -4.17
N PRO A 82 -0.88 -5.52 -2.83
CA PRO A 82 -1.71 -4.53 -2.17
C PRO A 82 -1.27 -3.10 -2.49
N ARG A 83 -2.23 -2.17 -2.50
CA ARG A 83 -1.97 -0.75 -2.67
C ARG A 83 -1.56 -0.14 -1.35
N ALA A 84 -0.25 -0.10 -1.10
CA ALA A 84 0.33 0.45 0.12
C ALA A 84 1.71 1.04 -0.15
N GLY A 85 2.10 2.03 0.66
CA GLY A 85 3.33 2.78 0.48
C GLY A 85 4.60 1.93 0.44
N VAL A 86 4.66 0.87 1.23
CA VAL A 86 5.82 -0.03 1.26
C VAL A 86 6.04 -0.75 -0.08
N PHE A 87 4.97 -1.15 -0.77
CA PHE A 87 5.07 -1.75 -2.10
C PHE A 87 5.44 -0.69 -3.14
N ALA A 88 4.82 0.50 -3.07
CA ALA A 88 5.15 1.62 -3.94
C ALA A 88 6.64 2.02 -3.84
N GLU A 89 7.23 1.97 -2.64
CA GLU A 89 8.66 2.22 -2.42
C GLU A 89 9.53 1.15 -3.12
N GLY A 90 9.15 -0.12 -3.02
CA GLY A 90 9.81 -1.21 -3.73
C GLY A 90 9.73 -1.05 -5.25
N HIS A 91 8.55 -0.68 -5.76
CA HIS A 91 8.35 -0.37 -7.18
C HIS A 91 9.28 0.77 -7.63
N ALA A 92 9.34 1.86 -6.86
CA ALA A 92 10.16 3.03 -7.17
C ALA A 92 11.64 2.69 -7.25
N THR A 93 12.13 1.84 -6.34
CA THR A 93 13.53 1.42 -6.32
C THR A 93 13.91 0.72 -7.63
N VAL A 94 13.13 -0.27 -8.05
CA VAL A 94 13.39 -1.03 -9.28
C VAL A 94 13.24 -0.16 -10.52
N ALA A 95 12.17 0.61 -10.62
CA ALA A 95 11.96 1.52 -11.77
C ALA A 95 13.09 2.54 -11.91
N ALA A 96 13.57 3.10 -10.78
CA ALA A 96 14.68 4.05 -10.78
C ALA A 96 15.99 3.43 -11.33
N GLU A 97 16.28 2.17 -10.97
CA GLU A 97 17.45 1.47 -11.49
C GLU A 97 17.36 1.23 -13.00
N HIS A 98 16.18 0.85 -13.52
CA HIS A 98 15.95 0.70 -14.95
C HIS A 98 16.09 2.04 -15.71
N ILE A 99 15.49 3.11 -15.17
CA ILE A 99 15.58 4.46 -15.74
C ILE A 99 17.05 4.93 -15.77
N ALA A 100 17.78 4.76 -14.65
CA ALA A 100 19.16 5.15 -14.55
C ALA A 100 20.08 4.37 -15.52
N ALA A 101 19.85 3.06 -15.64
CA ALA A 101 20.58 2.23 -16.61
C ALA A 101 20.32 2.69 -18.05
N ARG A 102 19.05 2.95 -18.40
CA ARG A 102 18.68 3.48 -19.73
C ARG A 102 19.36 4.81 -20.05
N ILE A 103 19.39 5.75 -19.09
CA ILE A 103 20.07 7.05 -19.26
C ILE A 103 21.57 6.86 -19.51
N ARG A 104 22.20 5.87 -18.86
CA ARG A 104 23.62 5.55 -19.02
C ARG A 104 23.92 4.70 -20.27
N GLY A 105 22.92 4.29 -21.04
CA GLY A 105 23.10 3.36 -22.17
C GLY A 105 23.49 1.95 -21.75
N THR A 106 23.12 1.53 -20.52
CA THR A 106 23.35 0.18 -19.97
C THR A 106 22.01 -0.52 -19.72
N THR A 107 22.07 -1.76 -19.24
CA THR A 107 20.89 -2.54 -18.82
C THR A 107 20.88 -2.73 -17.31
N SER A 108 19.70 -2.81 -16.71
CA SER A 108 19.50 -3.20 -15.30
C SER A 108 19.00 -4.64 -15.23
N SER A 109 19.45 -5.38 -14.22
CA SER A 109 18.93 -6.69 -13.85
C SER A 109 18.01 -6.64 -12.64
N ALA A 110 17.70 -5.44 -12.13
CA ALA A 110 16.83 -5.27 -11.00
C ALA A 110 15.44 -5.83 -11.27
N GLN A 111 14.92 -6.61 -10.33
CA GLN A 111 13.58 -7.19 -10.39
C GLN A 111 12.89 -7.04 -9.05
N TYR A 112 11.60 -6.80 -9.11
CA TYR A 112 10.76 -6.67 -7.93
C TYR A 112 10.33 -8.04 -7.42
N GLY A 113 10.57 -8.30 -6.12
CA GLY A 113 10.24 -9.57 -5.47
C GLY A 113 8.86 -9.61 -4.82
N GLY A 114 8.11 -8.52 -4.80
CA GLY A 114 6.79 -8.48 -4.16
C GLY A 114 6.83 -8.44 -2.63
N HIS A 115 7.96 -8.13 -2.01
CA HIS A 115 8.11 -8.08 -0.55
C HIS A 115 7.58 -6.77 0.03
N GLY A 116 6.95 -6.87 1.19
CA GLY A 116 6.49 -5.72 1.96
C GLY A 116 6.19 -6.09 3.41
N ILE A 117 6.30 -5.10 4.28
CA ILE A 117 5.97 -5.23 5.70
C ILE A 117 4.92 -4.20 6.10
N CYS A 118 4.07 -4.58 7.06
CA CYS A 118 3.09 -3.68 7.69
C CYS A 118 3.13 -3.87 9.20
N TYR A 119 3.02 -2.77 9.95
CA TYR A 119 2.91 -2.82 11.40
C TYR A 119 1.46 -2.66 11.84
N LEU A 120 1.05 -3.44 12.82
CA LEU A 120 -0.27 -3.43 13.44
C LEU A 120 -0.13 -3.06 14.92
N GLU A 121 -0.90 -2.08 15.37
CA GLU A 121 -0.94 -1.67 16.78
C GLU A 121 -1.99 -2.48 17.53
N PHE A 122 -1.62 -3.09 18.63
CA PHE A 122 -2.49 -3.90 19.47
C PHE A 122 -2.90 -3.19 20.78
N GLY A 123 -2.36 -1.98 21.05
CA GLY A 123 -2.50 -1.27 22.30
C GLY A 123 -1.38 -1.62 23.29
N ASP A 124 -1.30 -0.90 24.43
CA ASP A 124 -0.31 -1.11 25.49
C ASP A 124 1.14 -1.16 24.98
N ASP A 125 1.47 -0.32 23.97
CA ASP A 125 2.75 -0.26 23.28
C ASP A 125 3.17 -1.56 22.58
N GLU A 126 2.25 -2.50 22.39
CA GLU A 126 2.50 -3.72 21.62
C GLU A 126 2.20 -3.52 20.12
N VAL A 127 3.14 -3.95 19.30
CA VAL A 127 3.07 -3.89 17.83
C VAL A 127 3.33 -5.28 17.26
N GLY A 128 2.49 -5.69 16.31
CA GLY A 128 2.75 -6.83 15.45
C GLY A 128 3.29 -6.38 14.10
N MET A 129 4.01 -7.25 13.41
CA MET A 129 4.50 -7.02 12.06
C MET A 129 3.98 -8.12 11.12
N VAL A 130 3.35 -7.70 10.03
CA VAL A 130 3.02 -8.60 8.93
C VAL A 130 4.13 -8.50 7.90
N ASP A 131 4.81 -9.62 7.65
CA ASP A 131 5.82 -9.79 6.61
C ASP A 131 5.23 -10.63 5.48
N VAL A 132 5.23 -10.10 4.25
CA VAL A 132 4.60 -10.76 3.11
C VAL A 132 5.45 -10.68 1.86
N THR A 133 5.43 -11.75 1.06
CA THR A 133 6.04 -11.80 -0.26
C THR A 133 5.02 -12.38 -1.25
N PHE A 134 4.70 -11.63 -2.32
CA PHE A 134 3.65 -11.99 -3.28
C PHE A 134 4.16 -12.71 -4.52
N PHE A 135 5.44 -12.56 -4.87
CA PHE A 135 6.00 -13.09 -6.12
C PHE A 135 7.08 -14.14 -5.89
N GLY A 136 7.37 -14.90 -6.95
CA GLY A 136 8.37 -15.96 -6.95
C GLY A 136 7.89 -17.25 -6.30
N ASP A 137 8.83 -18.18 -6.13
CA ASP A 137 8.59 -19.49 -5.53
C ASP A 137 8.41 -19.47 -4.01
N LYS A 138 8.72 -18.33 -3.39
CA LYS A 138 8.68 -18.12 -1.94
C LYS A 138 7.56 -17.16 -1.53
N ARG A 139 6.36 -17.38 -2.05
CA ARG A 139 5.19 -16.65 -1.52
C ARG A 139 5.04 -16.97 -0.04
N SER A 140 4.98 -15.94 0.77
CA SER A 140 4.91 -16.07 2.23
C SER A 140 4.00 -15.00 2.81
N GLY A 141 3.47 -15.27 4.00
CA GLY A 141 2.77 -14.30 4.82
C GLY A 141 2.87 -14.75 6.27
N GLU A 142 3.43 -13.94 7.12
CA GLU A 142 3.63 -14.21 8.52
C GLU A 142 3.22 -13.01 9.35
N LEU A 143 2.56 -13.27 10.48
CA LEU A 143 2.33 -12.29 11.55
C LEU A 143 3.31 -12.57 12.67
N ILE A 144 4.20 -11.63 12.93
CA ILE A 144 5.23 -11.68 13.96
C ILE A 144 4.79 -10.80 15.14
N GLY A 145 4.92 -11.29 16.35
CA GLY A 145 4.49 -10.60 17.56
C GLY A 145 3.03 -10.86 17.92
N PRO A 146 2.35 -9.95 18.69
CA PRO A 146 2.82 -8.61 19.04
C PRO A 146 3.91 -8.57 20.12
N SER A 147 4.70 -7.49 20.13
CA SER A 147 5.69 -7.21 21.16
C SER A 147 6.05 -5.72 21.26
N THR A 148 6.66 -5.33 22.39
CA THR A 148 7.14 -3.95 22.59
C THR A 148 8.43 -3.67 21.80
N GLU A 149 9.23 -4.69 21.48
CA GLU A 149 10.40 -4.56 20.63
C GLU A 149 10.01 -4.10 19.21
N LEU A 150 8.92 -4.62 18.67
CA LEU A 150 8.39 -4.23 17.35
C LEU A 150 7.85 -2.79 17.34
N ALA A 151 7.51 -2.21 18.50
CA ALA A 151 7.16 -0.79 18.58
C ALA A 151 8.40 0.09 18.28
N ALA A 152 9.58 -0.28 18.77
CA ALA A 152 10.82 0.41 18.43
C ALA A 152 11.18 0.26 16.94
N ASP A 153 11.02 -0.92 16.37
CA ASP A 153 11.24 -1.17 14.94
C ASP A 153 10.29 -0.33 14.07
N LYS A 154 9.01 -0.23 14.46
CA LYS A 154 8.03 0.62 13.77
C LYS A 154 8.43 2.09 13.81
N ALA A 155 8.89 2.59 14.97
CA ALA A 155 9.36 3.96 15.11
C ALA A 155 10.59 4.23 14.21
N GLN A 156 11.54 3.29 14.17
CA GLN A 156 12.71 3.38 13.29
C GLN A 156 12.32 3.29 11.80
N PHE A 157 11.34 2.46 11.45
CA PHE A 157 10.81 2.37 10.09
C PHE A 157 10.29 3.72 9.59
N GLY A 158 9.53 4.45 10.41
CA GLY A 158 9.02 5.77 10.09
C GLY A 158 10.12 6.83 10.02
N SER A 159 10.96 6.92 11.06
CA SER A 159 12.00 7.95 11.16
C SER A 159 13.10 7.81 10.11
N SER A 160 13.50 6.58 9.76
CA SER A 160 14.49 6.34 8.69
C SER A 160 13.99 6.82 7.32
N ARG A 161 12.69 6.69 7.04
CA ARG A 161 12.07 7.18 5.80
C ARG A 161 11.94 8.69 5.79
N ALA A 162 11.54 9.29 6.90
CA ALA A 162 11.49 10.74 7.03
C ALA A 162 12.87 11.37 6.81
N MET A 163 13.92 10.77 7.36
CA MET A 163 15.29 11.21 7.15
C MET A 163 15.70 11.03 5.68
N ARG A 164 15.44 9.87 5.08
CA ARG A 164 15.84 9.56 3.69
C ARG A 164 15.14 10.44 2.66
N TRP A 165 13.83 10.72 2.84
CA TRP A 165 13.04 11.45 1.84
C TRP A 165 13.03 12.96 2.05
N PHE A 166 13.11 13.42 3.30
CA PHE A 166 12.92 14.83 3.64
C PHE A 166 14.11 15.44 4.40
N GLY A 167 15.13 14.64 4.75
CA GLY A 167 16.27 15.10 5.56
C GLY A 167 15.85 15.54 6.97
N ARG A 168 14.74 15.03 7.49
CA ARG A 168 14.18 15.42 8.79
C ARG A 168 14.15 14.24 9.74
N ASP A 169 14.53 14.50 10.98
CA ASP A 169 14.30 13.56 12.07
C ASP A 169 12.84 13.69 12.54
N TRP A 170 12.07 12.61 12.33
CA TRP A 170 10.67 12.57 12.71
C TRP A 170 10.46 12.54 14.22
N SER A 171 11.44 12.03 15.00
CA SER A 171 11.39 11.98 16.45
C SER A 171 11.41 13.36 17.11
N ALA A 172 11.80 14.39 16.35
CA ALA A 172 11.84 15.78 16.79
C ALA A 172 10.52 16.55 16.60
N ILE A 173 9.48 15.92 16.04
CA ILE A 173 8.16 16.56 15.84
C ILE A 173 7.31 16.25 17.08
N PRO A 174 6.93 17.26 17.88
CA PRO A 174 6.01 17.05 19.00
C PRO A 174 4.67 16.48 18.53
N ALA A 175 4.12 15.51 19.27
CA ALA A 175 2.81 14.93 19.02
C ALA A 175 1.68 15.97 19.20
#